data_233b2123108ffd455afcfb62b9385c66
#
_entry.id   233b2123108ffd455afcfb62b9385c66
#
_cell.length_a   1.000
_cell.length_b   1.000
_cell.length_c   1.000
_cell.angle_alpha   90.00
_cell.angle_beta   90.00
_cell.angle_gamma   90.00
#
_symmetry.space_group_name_H-M   'P 1'
#
loop_
_entity.id
_entity.type
_entity.pdbx_description
1 polymer ?
#
loop_
_entity_poly.entity_id
_entity_poly.type
_entity_poly.pdbx_seq_one_letter_code
_entity_poly.pdbx_strand_id
1 'polypeptide(L)' 'MKFLVTNIAYDFNDSIDEPLSLEEQFEITNDTLGVWEAEDEDDLIEEITASTGWCIENIDYEVQLKWEHIYFLVT' A
#
# COMPACT_ATOMS: atom_id res chain seq x y z
N MET A 1 -5.04 -1.64 -12.97
CA MET A 1 -3.97 -0.65 -12.83
C MET A 1 -3.04 -1.08 -11.73
N LYS A 2 -1.75 -0.90 -11.93
CA LYS A 2 -0.76 -1.30 -10.92
C LYS A 2 -0.23 -0.07 -10.19
N PHE A 3 -0.13 -0.19 -8.88
CA PHE A 3 0.39 0.85 -8.01
C PHE A 3 1.62 0.33 -7.28
N LEU A 4 2.68 1.12 -7.28
CA LEU A 4 3.86 0.82 -6.46
C LEU A 4 3.75 1.62 -5.17
N VAL A 5 3.48 0.92 -4.07
CA VAL A 5 3.42 1.56 -2.75
C VAL A 5 4.85 1.76 -2.25
N THR A 6 5.23 3.02 -2.09
CA THR A 6 6.59 3.40 -1.71
C THR A 6 6.71 3.69 -0.22
N ASN A 7 5.62 4.11 0.41
CA ASN A 7 5.59 4.37 1.84
C ASN A 7 4.17 4.23 2.35
N ILE A 8 4.00 3.74 3.57
CA ILE A 8 2.68 3.59 4.17
C ILE A 8 2.80 3.72 5.69
N ALA A 9 1.81 4.40 6.28
CA ALA A 9 1.65 4.52 7.72
C ALA A 9 0.26 4.04 8.09
N TYR A 10 0.19 3.15 9.07
CA TYR A 10 -1.07 2.62 9.57
C TYR A 10 -1.41 3.24 10.91
N ASP A 11 -2.72 3.30 11.19
CA ASP A 11 -3.20 3.66 12.52
C ASP A 11 -3.31 2.39 13.36
N PHE A 12 -2.29 2.11 14.15
CA PHE A 12 -2.26 0.94 15.04
C PHE A 12 -2.86 1.25 16.42
N ASN A 13 -3.35 2.46 16.62
CA ASN A 13 -3.89 2.87 17.92
C ASN A 13 -5.26 2.29 18.24
N ASP A 14 -5.95 1.71 17.26
CA ASP A 14 -7.25 1.07 17.46
C ASP A 14 -7.15 -0.20 18.31
N SER A 15 -5.96 -0.72 18.51
CA SER A 15 -5.72 -1.91 19.30
C SER A 15 -5.47 -1.52 20.75
N ILE A 16 -6.55 -1.28 21.51
CA ILE A 16 -6.45 -0.80 22.90
C ILE A 16 -5.99 -1.92 23.84
N ASP A 17 -6.46 -3.13 23.63
CA ASP A 17 -6.22 -4.25 24.55
C ASP A 17 -4.88 -4.94 24.33
N GLU A 18 -4.39 -4.97 23.09
CA GLU A 18 -3.12 -5.61 22.75
C GLU A 18 -2.38 -4.76 21.73
N PRO A 19 -1.62 -3.76 22.18
CA PRO A 19 -0.86 -2.94 21.23
C PRO A 19 0.20 -3.79 20.55
N LEU A 20 0.33 -3.63 19.23
CA LEU A 20 1.35 -4.32 18.46
C LEU A 20 2.74 -3.84 18.87
N SER A 21 3.69 -4.76 18.91
CA SER A 21 5.08 -4.39 19.10
C SER A 21 5.57 -3.60 17.89
N LEU A 22 6.64 -2.83 18.06
CA LEU A 22 7.25 -2.09 16.94
C LEU A 22 7.71 -3.03 15.83
N GLU A 23 8.16 -4.21 16.20
CA GLU A 23 8.60 -5.22 15.24
C GLU A 23 7.43 -5.71 14.38
N GLU A 24 6.29 -5.99 14.99
CA GLU A 24 5.09 -6.41 14.26
C GLU A 24 4.57 -5.30 13.36
N GLN A 25 4.56 -4.07 13.83
CA GLN A 25 4.17 -2.92 13.03
C GLN A 25 5.07 -2.76 11.81
N PHE A 26 6.36 -2.95 12.00
CA PHE A 26 7.35 -2.86 10.93
C PHE A 26 7.14 -3.95 9.88
N GLU A 27 6.85 -5.17 10.31
CA GLU A 27 6.58 -6.28 9.39
C GLU A 27 5.34 -6.02 8.54
N ILE A 28 4.26 -5.56 9.15
CA ILE A 28 3.03 -5.23 8.42
C ILE A 28 3.29 -4.14 7.39
N THR A 29 4.00 -3.10 7.79
CA THR A 29 4.36 -2.00 6.89
C THR A 29 5.20 -2.49 5.73
N ASN A 30 6.22 -3.29 6.02
CA ASN A 30 7.12 -3.81 5.01
C ASN A 30 6.42 -4.72 4.00
N ASP A 31 5.51 -5.57 4.48
CA ASP A 31 4.76 -6.48 3.62
C ASP A 31 3.83 -5.73 2.67
N THR A 32 3.44 -4.52 3.03
CA THR A 32 2.58 -3.69 2.19
C THR A 32 3.34 -2.99 1.07
N LEU A 33 4.63 -2.72 1.27
CA LEU A 33 5.44 -2.04 0.25
C LEU A 33 5.58 -2.93 -0.98
N GLY A 34 5.49 -2.33 -2.17
CA GLY A 34 5.61 -3.05 -3.42
C GLY A 34 4.41 -2.81 -4.33
N VAL A 35 4.25 -3.70 -5.30
CA VAL A 35 3.24 -3.53 -6.34
C VAL A 35 1.91 -4.14 -5.91
N TRP A 36 0.85 -3.34 -6.04
CA TRP A 36 -0.54 -3.76 -5.81
C TRP A 36 -1.34 -3.51 -7.08
N GLU A 37 -2.30 -4.39 -7.34
CA GLU A 37 -3.22 -4.22 -8.45
C GLU A 37 -4.57 -3.76 -7.94
N ALA A 38 -5.07 -2.64 -8.48
CA ALA A 38 -6.34 -2.05 -8.09
C ALA A 38 -6.89 -1.22 -9.24
N GLU A 39 -8.15 -0.87 -9.19
CA GLU A 39 -8.77 -0.07 -10.24
C GLU A 39 -8.46 1.41 -10.10
N ASP A 40 -8.41 1.90 -8.85
CA ASP A 40 -8.10 3.29 -8.54
C ASP A 40 -7.54 3.39 -7.12
N GLU A 41 -7.31 4.62 -6.66
CA GLU A 41 -6.76 4.85 -5.33
C GLU A 41 -7.67 4.33 -4.23
N ASP A 42 -8.96 4.55 -4.34
CA ASP A 42 -9.91 4.08 -3.33
C ASP A 42 -9.92 2.56 -3.24
N ASP A 43 -9.87 1.90 -4.38
CA ASP A 43 -9.79 0.44 -4.45
C ASP A 43 -8.47 -0.08 -3.87
N LEU A 44 -7.37 0.63 -4.14
CA LEU A 44 -6.07 0.31 -3.58
C LEU A 44 -6.10 0.32 -2.04
N ILE A 45 -6.68 1.37 -1.47
CA ILE A 45 -6.79 1.52 -0.03
C ILE A 45 -7.66 0.40 0.55
N GLU A 46 -8.77 0.07 -0.09
CA GLU A 46 -9.64 -1.02 0.34
C GLU A 46 -8.94 -2.37 0.30
N GLU A 47 -8.20 -2.64 -0.77
CA GLU A 47 -7.46 -3.89 -0.91
C GLU A 47 -6.41 -4.05 0.19
N ILE A 48 -5.66 -3.01 0.47
CA ILE A 48 -4.64 -3.04 1.51
C ILE A 48 -5.29 -3.19 2.88
N THR A 49 -6.34 -2.44 3.16
CA THR A 49 -7.05 -2.52 4.44
C THR A 49 -7.63 -3.91 4.67
N ALA A 50 -8.24 -4.49 3.63
CA ALA A 50 -8.80 -5.84 3.72
C ALA A 50 -7.72 -6.89 3.94
N SER A 51 -6.56 -6.71 3.32
CA SER A 51 -5.46 -7.65 3.42
C SER A 51 -4.75 -7.61 4.77
N THR A 52 -4.60 -6.43 5.35
CA THR A 52 -3.88 -6.24 6.61
C THR A 52 -4.79 -6.20 7.83
N GLY A 53 -6.03 -5.77 7.66
CA GLY A 53 -6.97 -5.56 8.76
C GLY A 53 -6.75 -4.26 9.53
N TRP A 54 -5.86 -3.37 9.04
CA TRP A 54 -5.55 -2.11 9.71
C TRP A 54 -5.92 -0.92 8.85
N CYS A 55 -6.38 0.15 9.50
CA CYS A 55 -6.70 1.40 8.81
C CYS A 55 -5.41 2.11 8.40
N ILE A 56 -5.43 2.68 7.20
CA ILE A 56 -4.29 3.42 6.66
C ILE A 56 -4.41 4.88 7.10
N GLU A 57 -3.37 5.39 7.74
CA GLU A 57 -3.29 6.79 8.13
C GLU A 57 -2.73 7.64 6.98
N ASN A 58 -1.72 7.13 6.29
CA ASN A 58 -1.08 7.81 5.18
C ASN A 58 -0.46 6.80 4.22
N ILE A 59 -0.46 7.11 2.93
CA ILE A 59 0.12 6.23 1.91
C ILE A 59 0.72 7.06 0.79
N ASP A 60 1.92 6.67 0.37
CA ASP A 60 2.57 7.19 -0.83
C ASP A 60 2.68 6.07 -1.86
N TYR A 61 2.34 6.35 -3.09
CA TYR A 61 2.39 5.36 -4.16
C TYR A 61 2.66 6.03 -5.50
N GLU A 62 3.08 5.20 -6.45
CA GLU A 62 3.27 5.61 -7.84
C GLU A 62 2.43 4.72 -8.74
N VAL A 63 1.76 5.30 -9.71
CA VAL A 63 1.02 4.55 -10.71
C VAL A 63 2.00 3.97 -11.72
N GLN A 64 1.94 2.66 -11.92
CA GLN A 64 2.80 1.98 -12.89
C GLN A 64 2.15 2.03 -14.27
N LEU A 65 2.81 2.69 -15.19
CA LEU A 65 2.36 2.76 -16.58
C LEU A 65 2.73 1.46 -17.30
N LYS A 66 1.94 1.12 -18.32
CA LYS A 66 2.24 -0.05 -19.15
C LYS A 66 3.52 0.19 -19.94
N TRP A 67 4.34 -0.85 -20.05
CA TRP A 67 5.59 -0.78 -20.78
C TRP A 67 5.40 -0.36 -22.23
N GLU A 68 4.32 -0.77 -22.86
CA GLU A 68 4.01 -0.42 -24.24
C GLU A 68 3.91 1.09 -24.43
N HIS A 69 3.35 1.80 -23.46
CA HIS A 69 3.26 3.26 -23.51
C HIS A 69 4.63 3.90 -23.38
N ILE A 70 5.44 3.41 -22.47
CA ILE A 70 6.79 3.93 -22.24
C ILE A 70 7.66 3.71 -23.49
N TYR A 71 7.60 2.52 -24.02
CA TYR A 71 8.36 2.14 -25.22
C TYR A 71 7.98 3.03 -26.40
N PHE A 72 6.71 3.30 -26.55
CA PHE A 72 6.20 4.11 -27.63
C PHE A 72 6.69 5.55 -27.56
N LEU A 73 6.84 6.09 -26.39
CA LEU A 73 7.29 7.46 -26.18
C LEU A 73 8.79 7.62 -26.45
N VAL A 74 9.56 6.57 -26.31
CA VAL A 74 11.00 6.60 -26.51
C VAL A 74 11.37 6.48 -27.99
N THR A 75 10.54 5.83 -28.77
CA THR A 75 10.79 5.66 -30.20
C THR A 75 10.23 6.82 -31.01
#